data_3671678747d4fbd95907f59ae36af18d
#
_entry.id   3671678747d4fbd95907f59ae36af18d
#
_cell.length_a   1.000
_cell.length_b   1.000
_cell.length_c   1.000
_cell.angle_alpha   90.00
_cell.angle_beta   90.00
_cell.angle_gamma   90.00
#
_symmetry.space_group_name_H-M   'P 1'
#
loop_
_entity.id
_entity.type
_entity.pdbx_description
1 polymer ?
#
loop_
_entity_poly.entity_id
_entity_poly.type
_entity_poly.pdbx_seq_one_letter_code
_entity_poly.pdbx_strand_id
1 'polypeptide(L)' 'MTSVYAKLVIVGSREISSVPTKHIVEVAKRVIEKGVEDGETYITIDDVPEKYKEAVIEALKADGYDENGESM' A
#
# COMPACT_ATOMS: atom_id res chain seq x y z
N MET A 1 6.29 -8.73 10.22
CA MET A 1 6.11 -7.29 10.58
C MET A 1 5.27 -6.52 9.57
N THR A 2 5.42 -6.82 8.27
CA THR A 2 4.64 -6.14 7.23
C THR A 2 3.13 -6.21 7.47
N SER A 3 2.60 -7.38 7.82
CA SER A 3 1.17 -7.55 8.05
C SER A 3 0.67 -6.78 9.28
N VAL A 4 1.51 -6.58 10.28
CA VAL A 4 1.17 -5.79 11.46
C VAL A 4 1.01 -4.31 11.08
N TYR A 5 1.97 -3.76 10.33
CA TYR A 5 1.88 -2.39 9.86
C TYR A 5 0.70 -2.18 8.92
N ALA A 6 0.49 -3.12 8.00
CA ALA A 6 -0.65 -3.04 7.08
C ALA A 6 -1.97 -2.98 7.84
N LYS A 7 -2.13 -3.80 8.85
CA LYS A 7 -3.33 -3.80 9.69
C LYS A 7 -3.52 -2.46 10.41
N LEU A 8 -2.45 -1.88 10.96
CA LEU A 8 -2.50 -0.59 11.63
C LEU A 8 -2.92 0.53 10.67
N VAL A 9 -2.42 0.50 9.44
CA VAL A 9 -2.81 1.47 8.42
C VAL A 9 -4.27 1.30 8.02
N ILE A 10 -4.71 0.07 7.82
CA ILE A 10 -6.09 -0.25 7.43
C ILE A 10 -7.09 0.26 8.46
N VAL A 11 -6.81 0.05 9.75
CA VAL A 11 -7.72 0.49 10.82
C VAL A 11 -7.57 1.97 11.16
N GLY A 12 -6.68 2.68 10.50
CA GLY A 12 -6.50 4.11 10.71
C GLY A 12 -5.68 4.49 11.94
N SER A 13 -5.04 3.51 12.58
CA SER A 13 -4.20 3.77 13.76
C SER A 13 -2.82 4.31 13.41
N ARG A 14 -2.43 4.19 12.14
CA ARG A 14 -1.11 4.61 11.68
C ARG A 14 -1.20 5.09 10.24
N GLU A 15 -0.52 6.19 9.94
CA GLU A 15 -0.44 6.69 8.56
C GLU A 15 0.64 5.93 7.80
N ILE A 16 0.42 5.70 6.50
CA ILE A 16 1.39 5.00 5.67
C ILE A 16 2.75 5.72 5.68
N SER A 17 2.75 7.04 5.71
CA SER A 17 3.99 7.83 5.73
C SER A 17 4.80 7.65 7.01
N SER A 18 4.20 7.12 8.08
CA SER A 18 4.90 6.88 9.35
C SER A 18 5.49 5.46 9.44
N VAL A 19 5.25 4.61 8.45
CA VAL A 19 5.81 3.26 8.43
C VAL A 19 7.32 3.34 8.17
N PRO A 20 8.13 2.52 8.87
CA PRO A 20 9.57 2.51 8.64
C PRO A 20 9.93 2.33 7.16
N THR A 21 10.93 3.06 6.70
CA THR A 21 11.36 3.09 5.30
C THR A 21 11.53 1.70 4.69
N LYS A 22 12.12 0.78 5.42
CA LYS A 22 12.39 -0.56 4.91
C LYS A 22 11.13 -1.42 4.71
N HIS A 23 9.99 -0.98 5.26
CA HIS A 23 8.73 -1.70 5.15
C HIS A 23 7.67 -0.95 4.35
N ILE A 24 7.88 0.35 4.08
CA ILE A 24 6.83 1.20 3.53
C ILE A 24 6.30 0.72 2.18
N VAL A 25 7.17 0.27 1.29
CA VAL A 25 6.75 -0.18 -0.04
C VAL A 25 5.88 -1.43 0.07
N GLU A 26 6.31 -2.40 0.85
CA GLU A 26 5.56 -3.64 1.07
C GLU A 26 4.22 -3.37 1.76
N VAL A 27 4.22 -2.52 2.78
CA VAL A 27 3.00 -2.19 3.52
C VAL A 27 2.01 -1.47 2.62
N ALA A 28 2.46 -0.46 1.86
CA ALA A 28 1.60 0.28 0.95
C ALA A 28 0.97 -0.63 -0.10
N LYS A 29 1.77 -1.48 -0.73
CA LYS A 29 1.31 -2.46 -1.69
C LYS A 29 0.24 -3.37 -1.07
N ARG A 30 0.52 -3.91 0.10
CA ARG A 30 -0.37 -4.85 0.79
C ARG A 30 -1.70 -4.19 1.16
N VAL A 31 -1.66 -2.95 1.64
CA VAL A 31 -2.87 -2.20 2.00
C VAL A 31 -3.71 -1.90 0.78
N ILE A 32 -3.11 -1.49 -0.33
CA ILE A 32 -3.82 -1.22 -1.58
C ILE A 32 -4.48 -2.50 -2.09
N GLU A 33 -3.75 -3.62 -2.12
CA GLU A 33 -4.28 -4.90 -2.57
C GLU A 33 -5.42 -5.39 -1.69
N LYS A 34 -5.29 -5.20 -0.38
CA LYS A 34 -6.33 -5.59 0.57
C LYS A 34 -7.60 -4.77 0.36
N GLY A 35 -7.45 -3.49 0.05
CA GLY A 35 -8.58 -2.63 -0.28
C GLY A 35 -9.35 -3.15 -1.48
N VAL A 36 -8.64 -3.53 -2.55
CA VAL A 36 -9.27 -4.10 -3.74
C VAL A 36 -10.02 -5.37 -3.39
N GLU A 37 -9.41 -6.25 -2.61
CA GLU A 37 -10.01 -7.50 -2.17
C GLU A 37 -11.29 -7.27 -1.37
N ASP A 38 -11.30 -6.24 -0.51
CA ASP A 38 -12.43 -5.94 0.37
C ASP A 38 -13.46 -5.00 -0.26
N GLY A 39 -13.19 -4.47 -1.45
CA GLY A 39 -14.05 -3.48 -2.09
C GLY A 39 -13.98 -2.11 -1.41
N GLU A 40 -12.88 -1.82 -0.75
CA GLU A 40 -12.67 -0.59 0.00
C GLU A 40 -11.43 0.16 -0.50
N THR A 41 -11.32 1.43 -0.16
CA THR A 41 -10.11 2.21 -0.42
C THR A 41 -9.52 2.63 0.91
N TYR A 42 -8.54 1.86 1.38
CA TYR A 42 -7.88 2.18 2.65
C TYR A 42 -6.85 3.30 2.46
N ILE A 43 -6.05 3.20 1.40
CA ILE A 43 -5.12 4.25 0.99
C ILE A 43 -5.06 4.28 -0.53
N THR A 44 -4.53 5.37 -1.07
CA THR A 44 -4.28 5.50 -2.51
C THR A 44 -2.77 5.68 -2.72
N ILE A 45 -2.33 5.60 -3.97
CA ILE A 45 -0.93 5.83 -4.29
C ILE A 45 -0.50 7.26 -3.90
N ASP A 46 -1.43 8.21 -3.90
CA ASP A 46 -1.14 9.58 -3.51
C ASP A 46 -0.83 9.73 -2.01
N ASP A 47 -1.26 8.78 -1.20
CA ASP A 47 -0.96 8.78 0.24
C ASP A 47 0.47 8.32 0.52
N VAL A 48 1.12 7.69 -0.46
CA VAL A 48 2.49 7.21 -0.33
C VAL A 48 3.45 8.37 -0.56
N PRO A 49 4.51 8.52 0.27
CA PRO A 49 5.51 9.56 0.03
C PRO A 49 6.06 9.48 -1.38
N GLU A 50 6.25 10.63 -2.01
CA GLU A 50 6.66 10.76 -3.41
C GLU A 50 7.84 9.86 -3.78
N LYS A 51 8.85 9.81 -2.94
CA LYS A 51 10.07 9.04 -3.20
C LYS A 51 9.85 7.53 -3.23
N TYR A 52 8.71 7.05 -2.75
CA TYR A 52 8.38 5.62 -2.73
C TYR A 52 7.26 5.24 -3.68
N LYS A 53 6.57 6.21 -4.26
CA LYS A 53 5.44 5.95 -5.16
C LYS A 53 5.80 5.00 -6.29
N GLU A 54 6.90 5.28 -6.97
CA GLU A 54 7.33 4.48 -8.11
C GLU A 54 7.63 3.04 -7.70
N ALA A 55 8.29 2.85 -6.56
CA ALA A 55 8.59 1.52 -6.05
C ALA A 55 7.31 0.75 -5.72
N VAL A 56 6.31 1.43 -5.16
CA VAL A 56 5.02 0.81 -4.85
C VAL A 56 4.29 0.41 -6.14
N ILE A 57 4.30 1.30 -7.14
CA ILE A 57 3.70 1.01 -8.45
C ILE A 57 4.35 -0.22 -9.08
N GLU A 58 5.67 -0.29 -9.05
CA GLU A 58 6.41 -1.44 -9.58
C GLU A 58 6.03 -2.73 -8.83
N ALA A 59 5.93 -2.67 -7.52
CA ALA A 59 5.54 -3.83 -6.71
C ALA A 59 4.12 -4.28 -7.03
N LEU A 60 3.20 -3.35 -7.23
CA LEU A 60 1.83 -3.66 -7.61
C LEU A 60 1.78 -4.33 -8.99
N LYS A 61 2.52 -3.80 -9.95
CA LYS A 61 2.58 -4.37 -11.30
C LYS A 61 3.13 -5.80 -11.28
N ALA A 62 4.10 -6.06 -10.44
CA ALA A 62 4.66 -7.40 -10.29
C ALA A 62 3.62 -8.41 -9.81
N ASP A 63 2.60 -7.95 -9.09
CA ASP A 63 1.51 -8.79 -8.61
C ASP A 63 0.28 -8.77 -9.53
N GLY A 64 0.36 -8.09 -10.68
CA GLY A 64 -0.74 -8.03 -11.64
C GLY A 64 -1.76 -6.94 -11.38
N TYR A 65 -1.38 -5.89 -10.63
CA TYR A 65 -2.23 -4.74 -10.34
C TYR A 65 -1.68 -3.48 -11.00
N ASP A 66 -2.55 -2.51 -11.24
CA ASP A 66 -2.12 -1.20 -11.71
C ASP A 66 -1.82 -0.28 -10.50
N GLU A 67 -1.51 0.99 -10.77
CA GLU A 67 -1.18 1.95 -9.72
C GLU A 67 -2.35 2.26 -8.77
N ASN A 68 -3.56 1.95 -9.17
CA ASN A 68 -4.75 2.13 -8.35
C ASN A 68 -5.13 0.85 -7.60
N GLY A 69 -4.33 -0.21 -7.77
CA GLY A 69 -4.61 -1.49 -7.16
C GLY A 69 -5.62 -2.32 -7.93
N GLU A 70 -6.02 -1.89 -9.11
CA GLU A 70 -6.96 -2.64 -9.93
C GLU A 70 -6.21 -3.72 -10.72
N SER A 71 -6.88 -4.84 -10.93
CA SER A 71 -6.32 -5.95 -11.71
C SER A 71 -6.07 -5.51 -13.15
N MET A 72 -4.86 -5.76 -13.63
CA MET A 72 -4.52 -5.48 -15.02
C MET A 72 -4.92 -6.61 -15.97
#